data_3d84f113b7168428ae07df83af64b627
#
_entry.id   3d84f113b7168428ae07df83af64b627
#
_cell.length_a   1.000
_cell.length_b   1.000
_cell.length_c   1.000
_cell.angle_alpha   90.00
_cell.angle_beta   90.00
_cell.angle_gamma   90.00
#
_symmetry.space_group_name_H-M   'P 1'
#
loop_
_entity.id
_entity.type
_entity.pdbx_description
1 polymer ?
#
loop_
_entity_poly.entity_id
_entity_poly.type
_entity_poly.pdbx_seq_one_letter_code
_entity_poly.pdbx_strand_id
1 'polypeptide(L)'
;MPAYPTSPKEMTSGMMYFPRMLEKIRLHARGELHEDYHENLGAPRTLDGACCNFLRVDYDDLREHVLQGGTNEEILEWCFQSGRQPNEGDLFVWNGFVSKLGWRDSFAPVLEKRKKKYGIAAHTDILTIADLIDFDEGRSSNTSKTL
;
A
#
# COMPACT_ATOMS: atom_id res chain seq x y z
N MET A 1 -16.46 -13.92 -5.20
CA MET A 1 -15.61 -12.78 -5.61
C MET A 1 -14.49 -12.60 -4.60
N PRO A 2 -13.24 -12.59 -5.05
CA PRO A 2 -12.17 -12.28 -4.13
C PRO A 2 -12.27 -10.81 -3.70
N ALA A 3 -12.01 -10.58 -2.43
CA ALA A 3 -11.99 -9.23 -1.91
C ALA A 3 -10.57 -8.68 -2.08
N TYR A 4 -10.47 -7.48 -2.62
CA TYR A 4 -9.19 -6.80 -2.73
C TYR A 4 -9.10 -5.71 -1.67
N PRO A 5 -7.90 -5.48 -1.10
CA PRO A 5 -7.71 -4.32 -0.24
C PRO A 5 -7.94 -3.05 -1.05
N THR A 6 -8.24 -1.96 -0.37
CA THR A 6 -8.40 -0.68 -1.04
C THR A 6 -7.11 -0.29 -1.78
N SER A 7 -7.22 0.63 -2.74
CA SER A 7 -6.08 1.06 -3.56
C SER A 7 -4.93 1.60 -2.71
N PRO A 8 -3.66 1.35 -3.12
CA PRO A 8 -2.53 1.98 -2.44
C PRO A 8 -2.55 3.50 -2.50
N LYS A 9 -3.34 4.08 -3.39
CA LYS A 9 -3.45 5.53 -3.54
C LYS A 9 -4.43 6.17 -2.55
N GLU A 10 -5.26 5.37 -1.87
CA GLU A 10 -6.18 5.88 -0.87
C GLU A 10 -5.43 6.34 0.37
N MET A 11 -6.02 7.31 1.09
CA MET A 11 -5.37 7.96 2.22
C MET A 11 -6.17 7.82 3.50
N THR A 12 -5.46 7.81 4.62
CA THR A 12 -6.04 8.05 5.95
C THR A 12 -5.37 9.29 6.50
N SER A 13 -6.15 10.32 6.83
CA SER A 13 -5.65 11.58 7.39
C SER A 13 -4.49 12.15 6.57
N GLY A 14 -4.60 12.07 5.25
CA GLY A 14 -3.59 12.60 4.33
C GLY A 14 -2.40 11.69 4.07
N MET A 15 -2.38 10.47 4.60
CA MET A 15 -1.29 9.53 4.40
C MET A 15 -1.71 8.40 3.47
N MET A 16 -1.05 8.28 2.33
CA MET A 16 -1.31 7.22 1.35
C MET A 16 -0.90 5.86 1.87
N TYR A 17 -1.54 4.83 1.33
CA TYR A 17 -1.24 3.42 1.57
C TYR A 17 -1.72 2.89 2.91
N PHE A 18 -1.80 3.73 3.93
CA PHE A 18 -2.15 3.28 5.28
C PHE A 18 -3.47 2.50 5.31
N PRO A 19 -4.58 2.99 4.69
CA PRO A 19 -5.83 2.21 4.72
C PRO A 19 -5.70 0.86 4.02
N ARG A 20 -4.91 0.76 2.96
CA ARG A 20 -4.69 -0.53 2.29
C ARG A 20 -3.99 -1.52 3.22
N MET A 21 -2.96 -1.06 3.93
CA MET A 21 -2.23 -1.93 4.84
C MET A 21 -3.14 -2.48 5.94
N LEU A 22 -3.99 -1.62 6.51
CA LEU A 22 -4.94 -2.06 7.54
C LEU A 22 -5.97 -3.04 6.99
N GLU A 23 -6.44 -2.79 5.78
CA GLU A 23 -7.42 -3.67 5.17
C GLU A 23 -6.85 -5.04 4.84
N LYS A 24 -5.58 -5.09 4.42
CA LYS A 24 -4.90 -6.36 4.22
C LYS A 24 -4.84 -7.16 5.52
N ILE A 25 -4.56 -6.50 6.63
CA ILE A 25 -4.54 -7.14 7.94
C ILE A 25 -5.91 -7.72 8.28
N ARG A 26 -6.96 -6.93 8.08
CA ARG A 26 -8.32 -7.34 8.40
C ARG A 26 -8.80 -8.50 7.52
N LEU A 27 -8.52 -8.42 6.23
CA LEU A 27 -8.90 -9.49 5.29
C LEU A 27 -8.14 -10.78 5.61
N HIS A 28 -6.86 -10.68 5.92
CA HIS A 28 -6.07 -11.84 6.26
C HIS A 28 -6.62 -12.53 7.53
N ALA A 29 -6.97 -11.74 8.53
CA ALA A 29 -7.50 -12.28 9.79
C ALA A 29 -8.84 -13.00 9.58
N ARG A 30 -9.61 -12.58 8.58
CA ARG A 30 -10.89 -13.22 8.27
C ARG A 30 -10.76 -14.38 7.27
N GLY A 31 -9.53 -14.69 6.83
CA GLY A 31 -9.33 -15.73 5.83
C GLY A 31 -9.79 -15.33 4.43
N GLU A 32 -9.89 -14.04 4.16
CA GLU A 32 -10.42 -13.52 2.89
C GLU A 32 -9.35 -12.90 1.99
N LEU A 33 -8.11 -12.84 2.43
CA LEU A 33 -7.04 -12.29 1.63
C LEU A 33 -6.42 -13.39 0.78
N HIS A 34 -6.33 -13.17 -0.54
CA HIS A 34 -5.75 -14.16 -1.46
C HIS A 34 -4.31 -14.49 -1.02
N GLU A 35 -3.95 -15.76 -1.15
CA GLU A 35 -2.65 -16.25 -0.65
C GLU A 35 -1.45 -15.58 -1.32
N ASP A 36 -1.60 -15.08 -2.54
CA ASP A 36 -0.51 -14.38 -3.24
C ASP A 36 -0.05 -13.12 -2.50
N TYR A 37 -0.86 -12.61 -1.58
CA TYR A 37 -0.56 -11.40 -0.81
C TYR A 37 0.17 -11.74 0.50
N HIS A 38 0.13 -13.00 0.93
CA HIS A 38 0.57 -13.36 2.27
C HIS A 38 2.05 -13.11 2.51
N GLU A 39 2.89 -13.38 1.53
CA GLU A 39 4.34 -13.22 1.69
C GLU A 39 4.76 -11.76 1.82
N ASN A 40 3.89 -10.84 1.40
CA ASN A 40 4.18 -9.40 1.46
C ASN A 40 3.71 -8.75 2.75
N LEU A 41 2.99 -9.48 3.61
CA LEU A 41 2.43 -8.90 4.83
C LEU A 41 3.55 -8.50 5.80
N GLY A 42 3.75 -7.20 5.95
CA GLY A 42 4.75 -6.65 6.86
C GLY A 42 6.19 -6.92 6.46
N ALA A 43 6.43 -7.49 5.30
CA ALA A 43 7.78 -7.90 4.89
C ALA A 43 8.67 -6.71 4.58
N PRO A 44 9.99 -6.82 4.85
CA PRO A 44 10.94 -5.79 4.44
C PRO A 44 10.89 -5.60 2.93
N ARG A 45 11.15 -4.39 2.48
CA ARG A 45 11.19 -4.04 1.05
C ARG A 45 9.82 -4.15 0.37
N THR A 46 8.75 -4.18 1.15
CA THR A 46 7.40 -4.03 0.63
C THR A 46 6.87 -2.68 1.11
N LEU A 47 5.73 -2.27 0.56
CA LEU A 47 5.08 -1.04 1.03
C LEU A 47 4.63 -1.17 2.48
N ASP A 48 4.20 -2.37 2.91
CA ASP A 48 3.89 -2.59 4.33
C ASP A 48 5.10 -2.32 5.22
N GLY A 49 6.24 -2.90 4.87
CA GLY A 49 7.46 -2.73 5.64
C GLY A 49 7.92 -1.27 5.64
N ALA A 50 7.85 -0.62 4.47
CA ALA A 50 8.21 0.80 4.36
C ALA A 50 7.29 1.68 5.19
N CYS A 51 5.99 1.38 5.20
CA CYS A 51 5.01 2.14 5.96
C CYS A 51 5.27 2.05 7.45
N CYS A 52 5.50 0.84 7.94
CA CYS A 52 5.80 0.64 9.36
C CYS A 52 7.12 1.29 9.74
N ASN A 53 8.14 1.21 8.87
CA ASN A 53 9.40 1.88 9.12
C ASN A 53 9.23 3.40 9.13
N PHE A 54 8.44 3.93 8.22
CA PHE A 54 8.17 5.39 8.18
C PHE A 54 7.52 5.85 9.48
N LEU A 55 6.57 5.09 9.99
CA LEU A 55 5.86 5.43 11.23
C LEU A 55 6.61 4.99 12.50
N ARG A 56 7.69 4.24 12.36
CA ARG A 56 8.48 3.72 13.49
C ARG A 56 7.66 2.81 14.40
N VAL A 57 6.83 1.96 13.80
CA VAL A 57 6.06 0.95 14.54
C VAL A 57 6.45 -0.44 14.06
N ASP A 58 6.30 -1.41 14.93
CA ASP A 58 6.50 -2.81 14.59
C ASP A 58 5.23 -3.34 13.93
N TYR A 59 5.38 -4.08 12.83
CA TYR A 59 4.22 -4.59 12.09
C TYR A 59 3.35 -5.52 12.94
N ASP A 60 3.96 -6.42 13.72
CA ASP A 60 3.20 -7.36 14.54
C ASP A 60 2.41 -6.64 15.62
N ASP A 61 2.99 -5.60 16.22
CA ASP A 61 2.29 -4.78 17.20
C ASP A 61 1.12 -4.04 16.54
N LEU A 62 1.35 -3.50 15.34
CA LEU A 62 0.29 -2.83 14.60
C LEU A 62 -0.85 -3.80 14.28
N ARG A 63 -0.51 -4.99 13.79
CA ARG A 63 -1.50 -6.00 13.47
C ARG A 63 -2.37 -6.34 14.68
N GLU A 64 -1.73 -6.55 15.82
CA GLU A 64 -2.44 -6.85 17.07
C GLU A 64 -3.40 -5.73 17.43
N HIS A 65 -2.94 -4.48 17.30
CA HIS A 65 -3.77 -3.32 17.60
C HIS A 65 -4.96 -3.21 16.63
N VAL A 66 -4.72 -3.43 15.34
CA VAL A 66 -5.79 -3.39 14.32
C VAL A 66 -6.88 -4.41 14.63
N LEU A 67 -6.48 -5.60 15.07
CA LEU A 67 -7.44 -6.67 15.34
C LEU A 67 -8.26 -6.43 16.61
N GLN A 68 -7.87 -5.47 17.43
CA GLN A 68 -8.69 -5.05 18.59
C GLN A 68 -9.83 -4.12 18.17
N GLY A 69 -9.82 -3.62 16.94
CA GLY A 69 -10.86 -2.74 16.42
C GLY A 69 -10.44 -1.28 16.38
N GLY A 70 -11.38 -0.45 15.96
CA GLY A 70 -11.15 0.98 15.82
C GLY A 70 -11.15 1.43 14.36
N THR A 71 -11.29 2.74 14.17
CA THR A 71 -11.25 3.32 12.83
C THR A 71 -9.82 3.44 12.33
N ASN A 72 -9.65 3.61 11.03
CA ASN A 72 -8.32 3.84 10.46
C ASN A 72 -7.65 5.05 11.09
N GLU A 73 -8.41 6.12 11.31
CA GLU A 73 -7.91 7.36 11.93
C GLU A 73 -7.41 7.11 13.35
N GLU A 74 -8.17 6.34 14.13
CA GLU A 74 -7.78 6.01 15.50
C GLU A 74 -6.52 5.16 15.53
N ILE A 75 -6.41 4.21 14.61
CA ILE A 75 -5.25 3.35 14.53
C ILE A 75 -4.01 4.15 14.09
N LEU A 76 -4.17 5.08 13.15
CA LEU A 76 -3.06 5.93 12.73
C LEU A 76 -2.59 6.81 13.89
N GLU A 77 -3.53 7.34 14.68
CA GLU A 77 -3.19 8.12 15.86
C GLU A 77 -2.37 7.29 16.87
N TRP A 78 -2.75 6.04 17.06
CA TRP A 78 -1.98 5.11 17.88
C TRP A 78 -0.54 4.96 17.34
N CYS A 79 -0.40 4.84 16.01
CA CYS A 79 0.92 4.75 15.40
C CYS A 79 1.75 5.99 15.68
N PHE A 80 1.14 7.18 15.63
CA PHE A 80 1.84 8.43 15.92
C PHE A 80 2.37 8.46 17.34
N GLN A 81 1.59 7.96 18.28
CA GLN A 81 1.97 7.95 19.69
C GLN A 81 2.97 6.86 20.02
N SER A 82 2.83 5.70 19.40
CA SER A 82 3.71 4.55 19.65
C SER A 82 5.03 4.65 18.90
N GLY A 83 5.01 5.27 17.73
CA GLY A 83 6.18 5.42 16.88
C GLY A 83 6.58 6.87 16.73
N ARG A 84 6.20 7.50 15.61
CA ARG A 84 6.45 8.93 15.43
C ARG A 84 5.28 9.57 14.71
N GLN A 85 5.11 10.86 14.94
CA GLN A 85 4.12 11.65 14.19
C GLN A 85 4.82 12.39 13.07
N PRO A 86 4.51 12.07 11.81
CA PRO A 86 5.06 12.80 10.66
C PRO A 86 4.46 14.21 10.61
N ASN A 87 5.25 15.17 10.14
CA ASN A 87 4.73 16.50 9.86
C ASN A 87 4.26 16.56 8.40
N GLU A 88 3.78 17.72 7.97
CA GLU A 88 3.28 17.90 6.60
C GLU A 88 4.35 17.59 5.55
N GLY A 89 5.58 18.03 5.79
CA GLY A 89 6.69 17.74 4.87
C GLY A 89 7.00 16.26 4.77
N ASP A 90 6.95 15.55 5.90
CA ASP A 90 7.16 14.11 5.92
C ASP A 90 6.09 13.42 5.08
N LEU A 91 4.83 13.81 5.23
CA LEU A 91 3.74 13.21 4.45
C LEU A 91 3.85 13.53 2.96
N PHE A 92 4.30 14.73 2.63
CA PHE A 92 4.57 15.08 1.24
C PHE A 92 5.59 14.11 0.62
N VAL A 93 6.67 13.84 1.34
CA VAL A 93 7.70 12.90 0.88
C VAL A 93 7.15 11.48 0.79
N TRP A 94 6.44 11.03 1.83
CA TRP A 94 5.86 9.69 1.84
C TRP A 94 4.88 9.48 0.68
N ASN A 95 3.96 10.43 0.49
CA ASN A 95 2.97 10.31 -0.57
C ASN A 95 3.63 10.36 -1.96
N GLY A 96 4.68 11.17 -2.11
CA GLY A 96 5.46 11.19 -3.34
C GLY A 96 6.13 9.85 -3.61
N PHE A 97 6.69 9.24 -2.57
CA PHE A 97 7.30 7.92 -2.69
C PHE A 97 6.27 6.87 -3.12
N VAL A 98 5.14 6.79 -2.44
CA VAL A 98 4.11 5.79 -2.76
C VAL A 98 3.60 5.96 -4.19
N SER A 99 3.36 7.21 -4.58
CA SER A 99 2.76 7.49 -5.89
C SER A 99 3.74 7.30 -7.06
N LYS A 100 5.05 7.23 -6.79
CA LYS A 100 6.06 7.13 -7.85
C LYS A 100 6.92 5.87 -7.79
N LEU A 101 6.77 5.04 -6.77
CA LEU A 101 7.57 3.83 -6.64
C LEU A 101 7.45 2.99 -7.92
N GLY A 102 8.58 2.61 -8.50
CA GLY A 102 8.64 1.88 -9.76
C GLY A 102 8.94 2.76 -10.96
N TRP A 103 8.86 4.09 -10.81
CA TRP A 103 9.14 5.00 -11.91
C TRP A 103 10.55 5.59 -11.72
N ARG A 104 11.46 5.15 -12.59
CA ARG A 104 12.85 5.64 -12.63
C ARG A 104 13.59 5.52 -11.28
N ASP A 105 13.33 4.43 -10.56
CA ASP A 105 13.97 4.17 -9.27
C ASP A 105 14.46 2.72 -9.21
N SER A 106 14.89 2.27 -8.05
CA SER A 106 15.41 0.92 -7.88
C SER A 106 14.34 -0.16 -8.08
N PHE A 107 13.06 0.22 -8.07
CA PHE A 107 11.97 -0.72 -8.32
C PHE A 107 11.49 -0.71 -9.77
N ALA A 108 12.05 0.15 -10.62
CA ALA A 108 11.68 0.15 -12.04
C ALA A 108 11.88 -1.22 -12.69
N PRO A 109 13.00 -1.93 -12.45
CA PRO A 109 13.15 -3.28 -13.01
C PRO A 109 12.13 -4.27 -12.47
N VAL A 110 11.72 -4.12 -11.21
CA VAL A 110 10.69 -4.99 -10.61
C VAL A 110 9.36 -4.77 -11.32
N LEU A 111 9.01 -3.50 -11.57
CA LEU A 111 7.78 -3.16 -12.29
C LEU A 111 7.77 -3.79 -13.68
N GLU A 112 8.86 -3.63 -14.45
CA GLU A 112 8.93 -4.17 -15.79
C GLU A 112 8.86 -5.70 -15.80
N LYS A 113 9.51 -6.35 -14.85
CA LYS A 113 9.47 -7.79 -14.72
C LYS A 113 8.05 -8.30 -14.44
N ARG A 114 7.34 -7.63 -13.56
CA ARG A 114 5.96 -8.00 -13.24
C ARG A 114 5.02 -7.76 -14.41
N LYS A 115 5.21 -6.64 -15.13
CA LYS A 115 4.41 -6.37 -16.32
C LYS A 115 4.59 -7.47 -17.38
N LYS A 116 5.82 -7.94 -17.57
CA LYS A 116 6.09 -9.04 -18.49
C LYS A 116 5.41 -10.33 -18.01
N LYS A 117 5.53 -10.62 -16.73
CA LYS A 117 4.93 -11.83 -16.15
C LYS A 117 3.42 -11.86 -16.37
N TYR A 118 2.76 -10.73 -16.29
CA TYR A 118 1.31 -10.65 -16.46
C TYR A 118 0.88 -10.41 -17.92
N GLY A 119 1.83 -10.33 -18.85
CA GLY A 119 1.52 -10.15 -20.25
C GLY A 119 1.06 -8.75 -20.63
N ILE A 120 1.43 -7.76 -19.83
CA ILE A 120 1.00 -6.37 -20.04
C ILE A 120 2.17 -5.41 -20.23
N ALA A 121 3.28 -5.92 -20.75
CA ALA A 121 4.47 -5.08 -20.97
C ALA A 121 4.22 -3.90 -21.90
N ALA A 122 3.22 -4.02 -22.80
CA ALA A 122 2.88 -2.96 -23.75
C ALA A 122 2.04 -1.84 -23.14
N HIS A 123 1.58 -1.99 -21.90
CA HIS A 123 0.77 -0.97 -21.23
C HIS A 123 1.65 0.16 -20.74
N THR A 124 1.81 1.19 -21.57
CA THR A 124 2.68 2.33 -21.26
C THR A 124 2.08 3.30 -20.25
N ASP A 125 0.82 3.15 -19.92
CA ASP A 125 0.14 3.94 -18.91
C ASP A 125 0.36 3.39 -17.49
N ILE A 126 0.92 2.18 -17.34
CA ILE A 126 1.28 1.61 -16.05
C ILE A 126 2.71 2.00 -15.78
N LEU A 127 2.89 3.07 -15.02
CA LEU A 127 4.19 3.70 -14.79
C LEU A 127 4.77 3.42 -13.41
N THR A 128 3.94 2.91 -12.47
CA THR A 128 4.37 2.74 -11.08
C THR A 128 3.83 1.43 -10.53
N ILE A 129 4.37 1.02 -9.37
CA ILE A 129 3.86 -0.16 -8.66
C ILE A 129 2.39 0.06 -8.26
N ALA A 130 2.03 1.27 -7.82
CA ALA A 130 0.64 1.56 -7.46
C ALA A 130 -0.29 1.40 -8.67
N ASP A 131 0.14 1.88 -9.85
CA ASP A 131 -0.64 1.69 -11.08
C ASP A 131 -0.82 0.21 -11.40
N LEU A 132 0.25 -0.57 -11.24
CA LEU A 132 0.19 -2.01 -11.52
C LEU A 132 -0.78 -2.72 -10.58
N ILE A 133 -0.73 -2.38 -9.30
CA ILE A 133 -1.64 -2.97 -8.31
C ILE A 133 -3.08 -2.65 -8.67
N ASP A 134 -3.37 -1.39 -8.99
CA ASP A 134 -4.74 -1.00 -9.35
C ASP A 134 -5.21 -1.73 -10.60
N PHE A 135 -4.36 -1.84 -11.60
CA PHE A 135 -4.69 -2.57 -12.82
C PHE A 135 -4.97 -4.05 -12.52
N ASP A 136 -4.08 -4.69 -11.76
CA ASP A 136 -4.19 -6.10 -11.43
C ASP A 136 -5.45 -6.41 -10.61
N GLU A 137 -5.87 -5.47 -9.78
CA GLU A 137 -7.06 -5.63 -8.95
C GLU A 137 -8.33 -5.12 -9.63
N GLY A 138 -8.26 -4.82 -10.92
CA GLY A 138 -9.42 -4.48 -11.72
C GLY A 138 -9.87 -3.03 -11.63
N ARG A 139 -9.06 -2.12 -11.07
CA ARG A 139 -9.38 -0.69 -11.04
C ARG A 139 -8.93 -0.04 -12.34
N SER A 140 -9.81 0.79 -12.90
CA SER A 140 -9.48 1.53 -14.11
C SER A 140 -8.48 2.63 -13.79
N SER A 141 -7.41 2.65 -14.54
CA SER A 141 -6.47 3.75 -14.39
C SER A 141 -7.00 5.02 -14.99
N ASN A 142 -7.82 4.90 -15.61
CA ASN A 142 -8.24 5.92 -16.20
C ASN A 142 -9.21 6.71 -15.81
N THR A 143 -9.12 6.37 -15.36
CA THR A 143 -9.61 6.94 -15.11
C THR A 143 -9.48 8.08 -15.31
N SER A 144 -9.00 7.77 -15.65
CA SER A 144 -8.81 8.52 -16.01
C SER A 144 -9.19 9.20 -16.56
N LYS A 145 -9.28 9.23 -16.52
CA LYS A 145 -9.49 9.74 -17.06
C LYS A 145 -10.23 10.52 -17.43
N THR A 146 -10.39 10.64 -17.31
CA THR A 146 -10.87 11.24 -17.58
C THR A 146 -10.90 12.32 -17.63
N LEU A 147 -10.63 12.52 -17.59
CA LEU A 147 -10.57 13.35 -17.82
C LEU A 147 -10.67 13.92 -18.22
#